data_8853cdd67cec504c3da238ab0422a636
#
_entry.id   8853cdd67cec504c3da238ab0422a636
#
_cell.length_a   1.000
_cell.length_b   1.000
_cell.length_c   1.000
_cell.angle_alpha   90.00
_cell.angle_beta   90.00
_cell.angle_gamma   90.00
#
_symmetry.space_group_name_H-M   'P 1'
#
loop_
_entity.id
_entity.type
_entity.pdbx_description
1 polymer ?
#
loop_
_entity_poly.entity_id
_entity_poly.type
_entity_poly.pdbx_seq_one_letter_code
_entity_poly.pdbx_strand_id
1 'polypeptide(L)'
;MKIGPYKEEEAFLSPRIVIFHDVASEGDIEMIKTRSTPRFKRATVQNYKTGDLETATYRISKTAWLKPEEDIRISNIYRRVASVTRLNMETSEELQVSNYGIGGHYEPHFDFARREEKNAFASLGTGNRIATWLFYVSRRFIYSKIDSQGFFRKNVL
;
A
#
# COMPACT_ATOMS: atom_id res chain seq x y z
N MET A 1 7.04 0.09 22.64
CA MET A 1 5.77 -0.51 22.18
C MET A 1 4.64 0.39 22.66
N LYS A 2 3.84 0.98 21.75
CA LYS A 2 2.70 1.81 22.16
C LYS A 2 1.57 0.83 22.53
N ILE A 3 1.29 0.67 23.79
CA ILE A 3 0.17 -0.14 24.30
C ILE A 3 -0.96 0.83 24.55
N GLY A 4 -1.94 0.87 23.67
CA GLY A 4 -3.13 1.71 23.82
C GLY A 4 -4.05 1.51 22.61
N PRO A 5 -5.36 1.81 22.77
CA PRO A 5 -6.29 1.72 21.67
C PRO A 5 -5.89 2.70 20.58
N TYR A 6 -5.89 2.24 19.33
CA TYR A 6 -5.81 3.12 18.18
C TYR A 6 -7.16 3.78 17.96
N LYS A 7 -7.15 5.09 17.63
CA LYS A 7 -8.37 5.74 17.18
C LYS A 7 -8.76 5.16 15.82
N GLU A 8 -9.97 4.63 15.74
CA GLU A 8 -10.57 4.10 14.53
C GLU A 8 -11.66 5.06 14.05
N GLU A 9 -11.71 5.30 12.77
CA GLU A 9 -12.70 6.13 12.11
C GLU A 9 -13.22 5.40 10.87
N GLU A 10 -14.52 5.11 10.81
CA GLU A 10 -15.13 4.55 9.64
C GLU A 10 -15.38 5.66 8.61
N ALA A 11 -14.59 5.66 7.53
CA ALA A 11 -14.64 6.70 6.51
C ALA A 11 -15.68 6.39 5.43
N PHE A 12 -15.97 5.11 5.16
CA PHE A 12 -16.95 4.69 4.15
C PHE A 12 -17.46 3.28 4.44
N LEU A 13 -18.73 3.03 4.14
CA LEU A 13 -19.42 1.77 4.48
C LEU A 13 -19.32 0.71 3.38
N SER A 14 -19.41 1.12 2.11
CA SER A 14 -19.41 0.20 0.97
C SER A 14 -18.70 0.81 -0.25
N PRO A 15 -17.46 0.40 -0.56
CA PRO A 15 -16.66 -0.59 0.18
C PRO A 15 -16.31 -0.09 1.60
N ARG A 16 -16.08 -1.00 2.53
CA ARG A 16 -15.70 -0.60 3.89
C ARG A 16 -14.31 0.01 3.90
N ILE A 17 -14.20 1.29 4.29
CA ILE A 17 -12.94 2.01 4.45
C ILE A 17 -12.84 2.51 5.89
N VAL A 18 -11.75 2.15 6.55
CA VAL A 18 -11.48 2.51 7.95
C VAL A 18 -10.15 3.22 8.03
N ILE A 19 -10.09 4.30 8.80
CA ILE A 19 -8.87 5.06 9.08
C ILE A 19 -8.42 4.73 10.50
N PHE A 20 -7.18 4.25 10.63
CA PHE A 20 -6.53 4.06 11.92
C PHE A 20 -5.47 5.16 12.11
N HIS A 21 -5.58 5.91 13.20
CA HIS A 21 -4.68 7.02 13.48
C HIS A 21 -3.45 6.55 14.26
N ASP A 22 -2.29 7.17 14.00
CA ASP A 22 -1.03 6.98 14.73
C ASP A 22 -0.47 5.55 14.77
N VAL A 23 -0.79 4.71 13.78
CA VAL A 23 -0.27 3.33 13.70
C VAL A 23 1.24 3.31 13.41
N ALA A 24 1.74 4.24 12.63
CA ALA A 24 3.18 4.43 12.39
C ALA A 24 3.68 5.67 13.13
N SER A 25 4.81 5.55 13.84
CA SER A 25 5.49 6.67 14.47
C SER A 25 6.31 7.47 13.47
N GLU A 26 6.70 8.71 13.81
CA GLU A 26 7.62 9.51 12.99
C GLU A 26 8.95 8.77 12.77
N GLY A 27 9.45 8.03 13.76
CA GLY A 27 10.66 7.21 13.61
C GLY A 27 10.49 6.04 12.64
N ASP A 28 9.28 5.43 12.57
CA ASP A 28 8.97 4.40 11.57
C ASP A 28 8.94 5.03 10.17
N ILE A 29 8.34 6.20 10.03
CA ILE A 29 8.23 6.94 8.78
C ILE A 29 9.62 7.31 8.24
N GLU A 30 10.47 7.89 9.08
CA GLU A 30 11.85 8.26 8.69
C GLU A 30 12.69 7.03 8.31
N MET A 31 12.56 5.93 9.02
CA MET A 31 13.22 4.67 8.68
C MET A 31 12.76 4.16 7.31
N ILE A 32 11.45 4.13 7.05
CA ILE A 32 10.88 3.71 5.76
C ILE A 32 11.44 4.57 4.63
N LYS A 33 11.44 5.90 4.77
CA LYS A 33 11.98 6.83 3.76
C LYS A 33 13.48 6.59 3.51
N THR A 34 14.26 6.49 4.58
CA THR A 34 15.72 6.30 4.48
C THR A 34 16.06 5.01 3.77
N ARG A 35 15.36 3.91 4.08
CA ARG A 35 15.64 2.61 3.46
C ARG A 35 15.12 2.51 2.03
N SER A 36 14.00 3.15 1.72
CA SER A 36 13.38 3.06 0.39
C SER A 36 14.05 3.97 -0.64
N THR A 37 14.54 5.15 -0.24
CA THR A 37 15.10 6.15 -1.15
C THR A 37 16.17 5.59 -2.11
N PRO A 38 17.20 4.86 -1.68
CA PRO A 38 18.22 4.32 -2.59
C PRO A 38 17.73 3.17 -3.46
N ARG A 39 16.54 2.61 -3.18
CA ARG A 39 15.99 1.43 -3.84
C ARG A 39 14.90 1.75 -4.86
N PHE A 40 14.48 3.00 -4.96
CA PHE A 40 13.38 3.37 -5.86
C PHE A 40 13.69 3.06 -7.32
N LYS A 41 12.84 2.23 -7.93
CA LYS A 41 12.83 1.92 -9.36
C LYS A 41 11.49 2.29 -9.96
N ARG A 42 11.43 2.44 -11.27
CA ARG A 42 10.16 2.64 -11.98
C ARG A 42 9.18 1.53 -11.60
N ALA A 43 7.97 1.92 -11.19
CA ALA A 43 6.94 0.95 -10.84
C ALA A 43 6.55 0.10 -12.06
N THR A 44 6.33 -1.18 -11.80
CA THR A 44 5.80 -2.13 -12.78
C THR A 44 4.42 -2.61 -12.35
N VAL A 45 3.66 -3.07 -13.31
CA VAL A 45 2.40 -3.78 -13.13
C VAL A 45 2.53 -5.19 -13.67
N GLN A 46 1.76 -6.11 -13.13
CA GLN A 46 1.72 -7.47 -13.66
C GLN A 46 0.75 -7.52 -14.84
N ASN A 47 1.22 -8.03 -15.98
CA ASN A 47 0.36 -8.34 -17.10
C ASN A 47 -0.50 -9.56 -16.76
N TYR A 48 -1.80 -9.40 -16.68
CA TYR A 48 -2.72 -10.47 -16.25
C TYR A 48 -2.81 -11.64 -17.23
N LYS A 49 -2.35 -11.47 -18.48
CA LYS A 49 -2.34 -12.53 -19.50
C LYS A 49 -1.08 -13.37 -19.42
N THR A 50 0.08 -12.73 -19.33
CA THR A 50 1.39 -13.39 -19.35
C THR A 50 1.96 -13.64 -17.96
N GLY A 51 1.58 -12.85 -16.94
CA GLY A 51 2.18 -12.84 -15.62
C GLY A 51 3.46 -12.01 -15.52
N ASP A 52 3.95 -11.46 -16.62
CA ASP A 52 5.19 -10.68 -16.65
C ASP A 52 5.01 -9.29 -16.03
N LEU A 53 6.11 -8.74 -15.53
CA LEU A 53 6.15 -7.36 -15.02
C LEU A 53 6.48 -6.40 -16.16
N GLU A 54 5.63 -5.41 -16.37
CA GLU A 54 5.80 -4.38 -17.40
C GLU A 54 5.56 -2.97 -16.83
N THR A 55 6.13 -1.96 -17.49
CA THR A 55 5.82 -0.56 -17.17
C THR A 55 4.54 -0.15 -17.88
N ALA A 56 3.70 0.64 -17.18
CA ALA A 56 2.44 1.11 -17.72
C ALA A 56 2.33 2.63 -17.64
N THR A 57 1.63 3.23 -18.61
CA THR A 57 1.35 4.67 -18.62
C THR A 57 0.33 5.08 -17.57
N TYR A 58 -0.57 4.18 -17.21
CA TYR A 58 -1.58 4.39 -16.16
C TYR A 58 -1.02 4.27 -14.73
N ARG A 59 0.29 3.91 -14.57
CA ARG A 59 0.99 3.90 -13.29
C ARG A 59 2.34 4.61 -13.42
N ILE A 60 2.39 5.87 -13.03
CA ILE A 60 3.60 6.70 -13.05
C ILE A 60 4.06 6.96 -11.63
N SER A 61 4.92 6.10 -11.12
CA SER A 61 5.54 6.18 -9.80
C SER A 61 6.89 5.48 -9.77
N LYS A 62 7.64 5.66 -8.69
CA LYS A 62 8.77 4.82 -8.33
C LYS A 62 8.39 4.00 -7.10
N THR A 63 8.83 2.75 -7.04
CA THR A 63 8.55 1.85 -5.92
C THR A 63 9.81 1.23 -5.38
N ALA A 64 9.79 0.95 -4.08
CA ALA A 64 10.78 0.16 -3.37
C ALA A 64 10.04 -0.86 -2.49
N TRP A 65 10.65 -2.01 -2.25
CA TRP A 65 10.12 -3.06 -1.40
C TRP A 65 11.00 -3.23 -0.18
N LEU A 66 10.40 -3.37 0.99
CA LEU A 66 11.06 -3.56 2.28
C LEU A 66 10.52 -4.81 2.95
N LYS A 67 11.43 -5.70 3.34
CA LYS A 67 11.10 -6.95 4.02
C LYS A 67 10.98 -6.77 5.53
N PRO A 68 10.11 -7.52 6.21
CA PRO A 68 9.99 -7.48 7.67
C PRO A 68 11.31 -7.77 8.39
N GLU A 69 12.16 -8.64 7.82
CA GLU A 69 13.42 -9.08 8.42
C GLU A 69 14.52 -8.03 8.36
N GLU A 70 14.39 -7.01 7.51
CA GLU A 70 15.43 -5.99 7.31
C GLU A 70 15.56 -5.01 8.48
N ASP A 71 14.50 -4.78 9.23
CA ASP A 71 14.50 -3.89 10.39
C ASP A 71 13.38 -4.27 11.35
N ILE A 72 13.69 -4.34 12.64
CA ILE A 72 12.70 -4.67 13.68
C ILE A 72 11.48 -3.72 13.68
N ARG A 73 11.65 -2.48 13.23
CA ARG A 73 10.56 -1.52 13.13
C ARG A 73 9.58 -1.91 12.03
N ILE A 74 10.06 -2.49 10.91
CA ILE A 74 9.17 -3.02 9.84
C ILE A 74 8.37 -4.20 10.41
N SER A 75 9.01 -5.16 11.07
CA SER A 75 8.31 -6.26 11.75
C SER A 75 7.27 -5.76 12.76
N ASN A 76 7.59 -4.70 13.50
CA ASN A 76 6.65 -4.09 14.45
C ASN A 76 5.46 -3.41 13.75
N ILE A 77 5.63 -2.85 12.56
CA ILE A 77 4.54 -2.33 11.74
C ILE A 77 3.59 -3.47 11.36
N TYR A 78 4.13 -4.60 10.86
CA TYR A 78 3.33 -5.78 10.54
C TYR A 78 2.53 -6.29 11.73
N ARG A 79 3.16 -6.39 12.92
CA ARG A 79 2.46 -6.79 14.16
C ARG A 79 1.33 -5.83 14.53
N ARG A 80 1.55 -4.52 14.36
CA ARG A 80 0.51 -3.51 14.63
C ARG A 80 -0.66 -3.65 13.65
N VAL A 81 -0.38 -3.81 12.36
CA VAL A 81 -1.42 -4.07 11.34
C VAL A 81 -2.20 -5.34 11.67
N ALA A 82 -1.51 -6.44 11.97
CA ALA A 82 -2.15 -7.69 12.41
C ALA A 82 -3.07 -7.47 13.63
N SER A 83 -2.60 -6.70 14.61
CA SER A 83 -3.35 -6.45 15.86
C SER A 83 -4.65 -5.68 15.61
N VAL A 84 -4.66 -4.69 14.71
CA VAL A 84 -5.85 -3.86 14.47
C VAL A 84 -6.79 -4.48 13.44
N THR A 85 -6.27 -5.21 12.46
CA THR A 85 -7.07 -5.85 11.41
C THR A 85 -7.54 -7.26 11.79
N ARG A 86 -6.83 -7.92 12.73
CA ARG A 86 -6.96 -9.34 13.07
C ARG A 86 -6.70 -10.28 11.89
N LEU A 87 -5.99 -9.80 10.86
CA LEU A 87 -5.56 -10.61 9.72
C LEU A 87 -4.22 -11.26 10.01
N ASN A 88 -4.03 -12.48 9.49
CA ASN A 88 -2.73 -13.13 9.47
C ASN A 88 -1.84 -12.44 8.44
N MET A 89 -0.63 -12.06 8.86
CA MET A 89 0.33 -11.35 8.02
C MET A 89 1.37 -12.28 7.34
N GLU A 90 1.32 -13.59 7.56
CA GLU A 90 2.25 -14.55 6.96
C GLU A 90 2.15 -14.60 5.44
N THR A 91 0.95 -14.36 4.91
CA THR A 91 0.67 -14.34 3.48
C THR A 91 0.57 -12.92 2.91
N SER A 92 0.90 -11.90 3.70
CA SER A 92 0.91 -10.52 3.22
C SER A 92 2.08 -10.28 2.28
N GLU A 93 1.87 -9.37 1.33
CA GLU A 93 2.97 -8.88 0.50
C GLU A 93 3.97 -8.08 1.34
N GLU A 94 5.22 -7.96 0.85
CA GLU A 94 6.22 -7.08 1.44
C GLU A 94 5.72 -5.62 1.45
N LEU A 95 6.28 -4.79 2.33
CA LEU A 95 5.92 -3.39 2.41
C LEU A 95 6.38 -2.66 1.13
N GLN A 96 5.43 -2.31 0.27
CA GLN A 96 5.69 -1.50 -0.91
C GLN A 96 5.68 -0.01 -0.53
N VAL A 97 6.76 0.67 -0.81
CA VAL A 97 6.86 2.12 -0.67
C VAL A 97 6.74 2.75 -2.06
N SER A 98 5.76 3.63 -2.24
CA SER A 98 5.51 4.31 -3.51
C SER A 98 5.82 5.80 -3.40
N ASN A 99 6.60 6.30 -4.35
CA ASN A 99 6.90 7.72 -4.51
C ASN A 99 6.29 8.22 -5.82
N TYR A 100 5.39 9.18 -5.71
CA TYR A 100 4.77 9.87 -6.84
C TYR A 100 5.42 11.24 -6.98
N GLY A 101 6.22 11.45 -8.03
CA GLY A 101 6.74 12.76 -8.39
C GLY A 101 5.67 13.66 -8.98
N ILE A 102 6.05 14.89 -9.36
CA ILE A 102 5.14 15.85 -10.03
C ILE A 102 4.58 15.20 -11.30
N GLY A 103 3.25 15.18 -11.44
CA GLY A 103 2.53 14.49 -12.52
C GLY A 103 2.44 12.97 -12.38
N GLY A 104 3.04 12.40 -11.32
CA GLY A 104 2.91 10.98 -11.02
C GLY A 104 1.49 10.61 -10.62
N HIS A 105 1.03 9.45 -11.06
CA HIS A 105 -0.34 8.97 -10.80
C HIS A 105 -0.42 7.45 -10.88
N TYR A 106 -1.49 6.92 -10.38
CA TYR A 106 -1.97 5.58 -10.63
C TYR A 106 -3.49 5.68 -10.85
N GLU A 107 -3.93 5.25 -12.01
CA GLU A 107 -5.35 5.31 -12.36
C GLU A 107 -6.19 4.43 -11.42
N PRO A 108 -7.49 4.74 -11.26
CA PRO A 108 -8.40 3.90 -10.48
C PRO A 108 -8.35 2.45 -10.95
N HIS A 109 -8.16 1.53 -10.02
CA HIS A 109 -8.03 0.10 -10.31
C HIS A 109 -8.52 -0.72 -9.11
N PHE A 110 -8.77 -2.00 -9.34
CA PHE A 110 -9.00 -2.96 -8.27
C PHE A 110 -7.65 -3.50 -7.78
N ASP A 111 -7.48 -3.57 -6.46
CA ASP A 111 -6.30 -4.19 -5.84
C ASP A 111 -6.39 -5.72 -5.86
N PHE A 112 -7.58 -6.28 -5.93
CA PHE A 112 -7.81 -7.71 -6.07
C PHE A 112 -7.92 -8.13 -7.55
N ALA A 113 -7.55 -9.38 -7.84
CA ALA A 113 -7.74 -9.96 -9.16
C ALA A 113 -9.21 -10.28 -9.42
N ARG A 114 -9.74 -9.83 -10.54
CA ARG A 114 -11.09 -10.15 -10.98
C ARG A 114 -11.15 -11.59 -11.53
N ARG A 115 -12.36 -12.12 -11.66
CA ARG A 115 -12.59 -13.52 -12.04
C ARG A 115 -11.94 -13.93 -13.38
N GLU A 116 -11.84 -13.01 -14.29
CA GLU A 116 -11.21 -13.19 -15.62
C GLU A 116 -9.68 -13.09 -15.61
N GLU A 117 -9.09 -12.54 -14.54
CA GLU A 117 -7.65 -12.31 -14.38
C GLU A 117 -6.97 -13.49 -13.68
N LYS A 118 -7.14 -14.70 -14.22
CA LYS A 118 -6.75 -15.97 -13.57
C LYS A 118 -5.27 -16.09 -13.20
N ASN A 119 -4.38 -15.39 -13.91
CA ASN A 119 -2.93 -15.44 -13.67
C ASN A 119 -2.44 -14.30 -12.76
N ALA A 120 -3.30 -13.35 -12.40
CA ALA A 120 -2.94 -12.32 -11.46
C ALA A 120 -2.61 -12.97 -10.10
N PHE A 121 -1.48 -12.57 -9.52
CA PHE A 121 -0.96 -13.10 -8.25
C PHE A 121 -0.59 -14.60 -8.21
N ALA A 122 -0.63 -15.30 -9.34
CA ALA A 122 -0.22 -16.71 -9.38
C ALA A 122 1.21 -16.92 -8.88
N SER A 123 2.11 -15.97 -9.16
CA SER A 123 3.50 -15.99 -8.70
C SER A 123 3.66 -15.81 -7.17
N LEU A 124 2.66 -15.25 -6.49
CA LEU A 124 2.71 -15.06 -5.03
C LEU A 124 2.40 -16.36 -4.27
N GLY A 125 1.64 -17.29 -4.89
CA GLY A 125 1.28 -18.56 -4.27
C GLY A 125 0.32 -18.47 -3.08
N THR A 126 -0.10 -17.26 -2.70
CA THR A 126 -0.90 -16.98 -1.49
C THR A 126 -2.37 -16.66 -1.78
N GLY A 127 -2.74 -16.63 -3.07
CA GLY A 127 -4.11 -16.34 -3.50
C GLY A 127 -4.33 -14.86 -3.78
N ASN A 128 -5.60 -14.43 -3.70
CA ASN A 128 -6.03 -13.08 -4.04
C ASN A 128 -5.93 -12.12 -2.85
N ARG A 129 -5.79 -10.84 -3.10
CA ARG A 129 -5.82 -9.79 -2.08
C ARG A 129 -7.22 -9.65 -1.49
N ILE A 130 -7.33 -9.70 -0.18
CA ILE A 130 -8.60 -9.58 0.57
C ILE A 130 -8.74 -8.23 1.28
N ALA A 131 -7.61 -7.53 1.48
CA ALA A 131 -7.56 -6.21 2.10
C ALA A 131 -6.33 -5.45 1.60
N THR A 132 -6.43 -4.12 1.57
CA THR A 132 -5.32 -3.21 1.28
C THR A 132 -5.12 -2.27 2.45
N TRP A 133 -3.88 -2.20 2.93
CA TRP A 133 -3.48 -1.29 4.00
C TRP A 133 -2.54 -0.22 3.44
N LEU A 134 -2.88 1.05 3.63
CA LEU A 134 -2.10 2.18 3.12
C LEU A 134 -1.60 3.06 4.27
N PHE A 135 -0.32 3.40 4.26
CA PHE A 135 0.28 4.42 5.11
C PHE A 135 0.57 5.67 4.28
N TYR A 136 0.11 6.81 4.75
CA TYR A 136 0.47 8.11 4.16
C TYR A 136 1.64 8.71 4.94
N VAL A 137 2.84 8.61 4.39
CA VAL A 137 4.10 8.94 5.08
C VAL A 137 4.66 10.33 4.75
N SER A 138 3.93 11.16 3.99
CA SER A 138 4.31 12.56 3.73
C SER A 138 3.18 13.52 4.09
N ARG A 139 3.54 14.70 4.60
CA ARG A 139 2.59 15.73 5.03
C ARG A 139 2.12 16.67 3.91
N ARG A 140 2.59 16.53 2.68
CA ARG A 140 2.14 17.38 1.57
C ARG A 140 0.81 16.86 1.04
N PHE A 141 -0.27 17.47 1.55
CA PHE A 141 -1.61 17.24 1.06
C PHE A 141 -1.87 18.15 -0.15
N ILE A 142 -2.09 17.57 -1.31
CA ILE A 142 -2.83 18.23 -2.38
C ILE A 142 -4.22 17.63 -2.36
N TYR A 143 -5.23 18.44 -2.09
CA TYR A 143 -6.63 18.01 -2.13
C TYR A 143 -6.94 17.51 -3.54
N SER A 144 -7.33 16.27 -3.66
CA SER A 144 -7.92 15.75 -4.88
C SER A 144 -9.42 15.55 -4.68
N LYS A 145 -10.20 15.96 -5.67
CA LYS A 145 -11.64 15.75 -5.70
C LYS A 145 -11.97 14.25 -5.58
N ILE A 146 -12.92 13.93 -4.74
CA ILE A 146 -13.62 12.64 -4.73
C ILE A 146 -14.47 12.63 -6.01
N ASP A 147 -14.23 11.69 -6.91
CA ASP A 147 -15.16 11.48 -8.00
C ASP A 147 -16.38 10.66 -7.53
N SER A 148 -17.46 10.73 -8.30
CA SER A 148 -18.75 10.12 -8.00
C SER A 148 -18.74 8.56 -7.94
N GLN A 149 -17.57 7.93 -8.08
CA GLN A 149 -17.39 6.48 -8.01
C GLN A 149 -16.68 5.98 -6.74
N GLY A 150 -16.44 6.88 -5.76
CA GLY A 150 -15.98 6.49 -4.41
C GLY A 150 -14.51 6.12 -4.28
N PHE A 151 -13.65 6.45 -5.24
CA PHE A 151 -12.22 6.18 -5.16
C PHE A 151 -11.46 7.41 -4.66
N PHE A 152 -10.68 7.23 -3.60
CA PHE A 152 -9.77 8.27 -3.12
C PHE A 152 -8.58 8.39 -4.07
N ARG A 153 -8.53 9.47 -4.86
CA ARG A 153 -7.27 9.90 -5.47
C ARG A 153 -6.50 10.73 -4.45
N LYS A 154 -5.38 10.23 -3.98
CA LYS A 154 -4.37 11.06 -3.33
C LYS A 154 -3.10 11.03 -4.18
N ASN A 155 -2.79 12.18 -4.79
CA ASN A 155 -1.46 12.42 -5.30
C ASN A 155 -0.57 12.71 -4.09
N VAL A 156 0.32 11.79 -3.77
CA VAL A 156 1.37 12.00 -2.78
C VAL A 156 2.59 12.50 -3.54
N LEU A 157 2.96 13.76 -3.29
CA LEU A 157 4.25 14.33 -3.73
C LEU A 157 5.34 13.95 -2.75
#